data_45b0d13b6c7015ac1679212267753118
#
_entry.id   45b0d13b6c7015ac1679212267753118
#
_cell.length_a   1.000
_cell.length_b   1.000
_cell.length_c   1.000
_cell.angle_alpha   90.00
_cell.angle_beta   90.00
_cell.angle_gamma   90.00
#
_symmetry.space_group_name_H-M   'P 1'
#
loop_
_entity.id
_entity.type
_entity.pdbx_description
1 polymer ?
#
loop_
_entity_poly.entity_id
_entity_poly.type
_entity_poly.pdbx_seq_one_letter_code
_entity_poly.pdbx_strand_id
1 'polypeptide(L)'
;MANFFLDNKDLQFHLQHPLMRKIVALKERNYTLKDHHELAPQNFEDAMDNYRRVLEIAGEVCGEVIAPNAEGVDHEGPRVENDHVVYAEGTARNIDAITKAGLSGMTLPYEYDGLNFPLVCFVVANEMVARGDAGFENIWGLQDCAETLNEFASEELKRMFLPRVSAGETCAMDLTEPDAGSDLGAVMLKATYDEKSGRWLLNGVKRFITNGDGHISLVLARTEEGTSDARGLSMLVHDKRDGGVKVRRIENKLGIKGSPTCELVFTNAPARLVGDRKMGLIKYVMSLMNAARLGIGAQSVGLCEAAYREALKYAQERAQFGKPIIQFAAVAEMLSNMKAKLQGARALLYETTRFVEIYKQYGHIAQERSLEPEERQEMKFYNRLADGFTPLVKLFASEYANQLAYDAVQIHGGSGFMKDYPCERLYRDARIMNIYEGTSQLQVVAAINAVTKGTFLEQIKTYEAADYAPEMCAVKSKLTDLSLIHISEPTRPIS
;
A
#
# COMPACT_ATOMS: atom_id res chain seq x y z
N MET A 1 -4.90 -2.03 -27.30
CA MET A 1 -5.38 -1.70 -25.96
C MET A 1 -4.20 -1.80 -24.99
N ALA A 2 -3.97 -0.77 -24.19
CA ALA A 2 -2.91 -0.78 -23.20
C ALA A 2 -3.35 -1.64 -22.01
N ASN A 3 -2.54 -2.62 -21.64
CA ASN A 3 -2.83 -3.49 -20.50
C ASN A 3 -1.59 -3.60 -19.61
N PHE A 4 -1.65 -3.02 -18.41
CA PHE A 4 -0.50 -2.89 -17.52
C PHE A 4 -0.05 -4.20 -16.86
N PHE A 5 -0.88 -5.23 -16.88
CA PHE A 5 -0.51 -6.56 -16.46
C PHE A 5 0.19 -7.33 -17.59
N LEU A 6 -0.40 -7.32 -18.79
CA LEU A 6 0.13 -8.09 -19.93
C LEU A 6 1.46 -7.52 -20.48
N ASP A 7 1.65 -6.21 -20.37
CA ASP A 7 2.89 -5.54 -20.82
C ASP A 7 4.04 -5.61 -19.81
N ASN A 8 3.82 -6.22 -18.62
CA ASN A 8 4.80 -6.30 -17.54
C ASN A 8 5.10 -7.76 -17.14
N LYS A 9 6.17 -8.31 -17.71
CA LYS A 9 6.60 -9.68 -17.42
C LYS A 9 7.09 -9.88 -15.98
N ASP A 10 7.57 -8.82 -15.33
CA ASP A 10 8.04 -8.89 -13.94
C ASP A 10 6.86 -9.17 -12.98
N LEU A 11 5.67 -8.57 -13.22
CA LEU A 11 4.46 -8.87 -12.44
C LEU A 11 4.03 -10.34 -12.59
N GLN A 12 4.02 -10.82 -13.85
CA GLN A 12 3.67 -12.21 -14.13
C GLN A 12 4.66 -13.20 -13.49
N PHE A 13 5.95 -12.87 -13.48
CA PHE A 13 6.99 -13.65 -12.81
C PHE A 13 6.74 -13.75 -11.30
N HIS A 14 6.47 -12.64 -10.63
CA HIS A 14 6.24 -12.63 -9.17
C HIS A 14 4.97 -13.39 -8.76
N LEU A 15 3.95 -13.43 -9.62
CA LEU A 15 2.74 -14.21 -9.40
C LEU A 15 2.99 -15.73 -9.51
N GLN A 16 4.03 -16.17 -10.24
CA GLN A 16 4.39 -17.57 -10.41
C GLN A 16 5.35 -18.12 -9.35
N HIS A 17 5.65 -17.33 -8.31
CA HIS A 17 6.60 -17.72 -7.27
C HIS A 17 6.16 -19.02 -6.55
N PRO A 18 7.07 -19.97 -6.21
CA PRO A 18 6.72 -21.25 -5.59
C PRO A 18 5.88 -21.14 -4.31
N LEU A 19 6.10 -20.10 -3.49
CA LEU A 19 5.31 -19.86 -2.27
C LEU A 19 3.83 -19.60 -2.55
N MET A 20 3.43 -19.27 -3.78
CA MET A 20 2.01 -19.08 -4.11
C MET A 20 1.18 -20.32 -3.87
N ARG A 21 1.74 -21.54 -4.06
CA ARG A 21 1.01 -22.79 -3.72
C ARG A 21 0.63 -22.83 -2.25
N LYS A 22 1.54 -22.45 -1.36
CA LYS A 22 1.28 -22.39 0.09
C LYS A 22 0.28 -21.28 0.42
N ILE A 23 0.49 -20.08 -0.14
CA ILE A 23 -0.39 -18.92 0.07
C ILE A 23 -1.83 -19.25 -0.32
N VAL A 24 -2.04 -19.78 -1.51
CA VAL A 24 -3.38 -20.16 -2.01
C VAL A 24 -4.01 -21.25 -1.14
N ALA A 25 -3.25 -22.28 -0.78
CA ALA A 25 -3.75 -23.33 0.10
C ALA A 25 -4.19 -22.80 1.47
N LEU A 26 -3.43 -21.88 2.08
CA LEU A 26 -3.81 -21.25 3.34
C LEU A 26 -5.04 -20.35 3.17
N LYS A 27 -5.07 -19.51 2.13
CA LYS A 27 -6.17 -18.57 1.85
C LYS A 27 -7.48 -19.32 1.60
N GLU A 28 -7.45 -20.39 0.82
CA GLU A 28 -8.60 -21.22 0.45
C GLU A 28 -8.86 -22.38 1.41
N ARG A 29 -8.24 -22.40 2.61
CA ARG A 29 -8.42 -23.46 3.62
C ARG A 29 -8.26 -24.86 3.00
N ASN A 30 -7.16 -25.06 2.24
CA ASN A 30 -6.94 -26.26 1.43
C ASN A 30 -8.11 -26.59 0.49
N TYR A 31 -8.69 -25.54 -0.10
CA TYR A 31 -9.82 -25.60 -1.07
C TYR A 31 -11.14 -26.14 -0.50
N THR A 32 -11.32 -26.06 0.82
CA THR A 32 -12.61 -26.43 1.44
C THR A 32 -13.66 -25.33 1.29
N LEU A 33 -13.24 -24.07 1.03
CA LEU A 33 -14.17 -22.95 0.85
C LEU A 33 -15.10 -23.13 -0.36
N LYS A 34 -14.71 -23.92 -1.38
CA LYS A 34 -15.53 -24.25 -2.54
C LYS A 34 -16.84 -24.98 -2.19
N ASP A 35 -16.88 -25.63 -1.04
CA ASP A 35 -18.07 -26.35 -0.59
C ASP A 35 -19.16 -25.38 -0.06
N HIS A 36 -18.81 -24.10 0.13
CA HIS A 36 -19.66 -23.08 0.72
C HIS A 36 -19.81 -21.82 -0.17
N HIS A 37 -18.88 -21.59 -1.09
CA HIS A 37 -18.83 -20.39 -1.92
C HIS A 37 -18.60 -20.75 -3.39
N GLU A 38 -19.54 -20.35 -4.25
CA GLU A 38 -19.51 -20.64 -5.69
C GLU A 38 -18.29 -20.07 -6.40
N LEU A 39 -17.77 -18.92 -5.94
CA LEU A 39 -16.59 -18.25 -6.51
C LEU A 39 -15.27 -18.84 -6.04
N ALA A 40 -15.28 -19.73 -5.04
CA ALA A 40 -14.05 -20.30 -4.49
C ALA A 40 -13.43 -21.34 -5.46
N PRO A 41 -12.09 -21.31 -5.67
CA PRO A 41 -11.41 -22.14 -6.63
C PRO A 41 -11.40 -23.61 -6.21
N GLN A 42 -11.44 -24.51 -7.21
CA GLN A 42 -11.43 -25.96 -7.01
C GLN A 42 -10.06 -26.49 -6.61
N ASN A 43 -8.99 -25.85 -7.06
CA ASN A 43 -7.59 -26.23 -6.86
C ASN A 43 -6.67 -25.04 -7.15
N PHE A 44 -5.35 -25.27 -7.07
CA PHE A 44 -4.33 -24.25 -7.29
C PHE A 44 -4.38 -23.64 -8.71
N GLU A 45 -4.51 -24.49 -9.71
CA GLU A 45 -4.51 -24.09 -11.12
C GLU A 45 -5.72 -23.18 -11.43
N ASP A 46 -6.89 -23.52 -10.89
CA ASP A 46 -8.13 -22.74 -11.01
C ASP A 46 -7.99 -21.37 -10.28
N ALA A 47 -7.42 -21.37 -9.08
CA ALA A 47 -7.13 -20.12 -8.35
C ALA A 47 -6.21 -19.20 -9.17
N MET A 48 -5.11 -19.74 -9.69
CA MET A 48 -4.14 -18.96 -10.46
C MET A 48 -4.73 -18.43 -11.79
N ASP A 49 -5.64 -19.18 -12.43
CA ASP A 49 -6.35 -18.71 -13.61
C ASP A 49 -7.31 -17.55 -13.27
N ASN A 50 -8.06 -17.67 -12.17
CA ASN A 50 -8.93 -16.61 -11.66
C ASN A 50 -8.14 -15.34 -11.33
N TYR A 51 -7.02 -15.46 -10.61
CA TYR A 51 -6.16 -14.30 -10.28
C TYR A 51 -5.65 -13.62 -11.53
N ARG A 52 -5.18 -14.39 -12.52
CA ARG A 52 -4.69 -13.84 -13.79
C ARG A 52 -5.78 -13.06 -14.52
N ARG A 53 -6.99 -13.64 -14.67
CA ARG A 53 -8.11 -12.99 -15.36
C ARG A 53 -8.49 -11.65 -14.71
N VAL A 54 -8.60 -11.61 -13.39
CA VAL A 54 -8.93 -10.37 -12.68
C VAL A 54 -7.81 -9.34 -12.79
N LEU A 55 -6.55 -9.77 -12.73
CA LEU A 55 -5.40 -8.87 -12.92
C LEU A 55 -5.27 -8.38 -14.37
N GLU A 56 -5.68 -9.16 -15.37
CA GLU A 56 -5.80 -8.70 -16.76
C GLU A 56 -6.87 -7.61 -16.91
N ILE A 57 -8.02 -7.77 -16.26
CA ILE A 57 -9.08 -6.73 -16.21
C ILE A 57 -8.55 -5.48 -15.49
N ALA A 58 -7.89 -5.63 -14.35
CA ALA A 58 -7.28 -4.52 -13.62
C ALA A 58 -6.24 -3.80 -14.49
N GLY A 59 -5.39 -4.55 -15.20
CA GLY A 59 -4.40 -4.00 -16.11
C GLY A 59 -5.00 -3.20 -17.26
N GLU A 60 -6.13 -3.64 -17.81
CA GLU A 60 -6.88 -2.91 -18.84
C GLU A 60 -7.48 -1.61 -18.29
N VAL A 61 -8.15 -1.66 -17.14
CA VAL A 61 -8.71 -0.46 -16.48
C VAL A 61 -7.59 0.56 -16.17
N CYS A 62 -6.44 0.10 -15.69
CA CYS A 62 -5.30 0.97 -15.43
C CYS A 62 -4.76 1.64 -16.71
N GLY A 63 -4.62 0.88 -17.79
CA GLY A 63 -4.05 1.38 -19.05
C GLY A 63 -5.01 2.23 -19.88
N GLU A 64 -6.30 1.88 -19.93
CA GLU A 64 -7.29 2.51 -20.81
C GLU A 64 -8.13 3.59 -20.12
N VAL A 65 -8.22 3.59 -18.78
CA VAL A 65 -9.05 4.55 -18.04
C VAL A 65 -8.21 5.39 -17.07
N ILE A 66 -7.49 4.77 -16.14
CA ILE A 66 -6.81 5.50 -15.06
C ILE A 66 -5.66 6.36 -15.60
N ALA A 67 -4.75 5.77 -16.37
CA ALA A 67 -3.58 6.48 -16.89
C ALA A 67 -3.96 7.67 -17.80
N PRO A 68 -4.92 7.54 -18.74
CA PRO A 68 -5.36 8.67 -19.56
C PRO A 68 -6.00 9.82 -18.76
N ASN A 69 -6.59 9.57 -17.60
CA ASN A 69 -7.20 10.61 -16.78
C ASN A 69 -6.19 11.39 -15.92
N ALA A 70 -4.99 10.85 -15.67
CA ALA A 70 -4.07 11.32 -14.64
C ALA A 70 -3.65 12.80 -14.78
N GLU A 71 -3.36 13.28 -16.02
CA GLU A 71 -2.99 14.68 -16.27
C GLU A 71 -4.17 15.63 -16.02
N GLY A 72 -5.36 15.26 -16.49
CA GLY A 72 -6.59 16.04 -16.24
C GLY A 72 -6.91 16.14 -14.75
N VAL A 73 -6.75 15.02 -14.04
CA VAL A 73 -6.96 14.94 -12.58
C VAL A 73 -5.96 15.81 -11.81
N ASP A 74 -4.66 15.80 -12.16
CA ASP A 74 -3.64 16.66 -11.53
C ASP A 74 -3.93 18.15 -11.77
N HIS A 75 -4.45 18.49 -12.93
CA HIS A 75 -4.78 19.87 -13.30
C HIS A 75 -6.05 20.37 -12.59
N GLU A 76 -7.14 19.59 -12.62
CA GLU A 76 -8.45 19.95 -12.04
C GLU A 76 -8.41 19.90 -10.51
N GLY A 77 -7.98 18.77 -9.94
CA GLY A 77 -8.00 18.50 -8.52
C GLY A 77 -9.41 18.41 -7.91
N PRO A 78 -9.52 17.89 -6.69
CA PRO A 78 -10.78 17.87 -5.94
C PRO A 78 -11.08 19.26 -5.34
N ARG A 79 -12.35 19.54 -5.07
CA ARG A 79 -12.82 20.77 -4.42
C ARG A 79 -13.80 20.47 -3.30
N VAL A 80 -14.05 21.44 -2.43
CA VAL A 80 -15.06 21.36 -1.37
C VAL A 80 -16.32 22.08 -1.79
N GLU A 81 -17.46 21.42 -1.69
CA GLU A 81 -18.79 21.98 -1.87
C GLU A 81 -19.71 21.51 -0.74
N ASN A 82 -20.38 22.43 -0.06
CA ASN A 82 -21.30 22.11 1.04
C ASN A 82 -20.70 21.20 2.12
N ASP A 83 -19.47 21.51 2.55
CA ASP A 83 -18.71 20.76 3.55
C ASP A 83 -18.31 19.32 3.13
N HIS A 84 -18.42 18.97 1.83
CA HIS A 84 -18.09 17.67 1.26
C HIS A 84 -17.09 17.78 0.10
N VAL A 85 -16.39 16.68 -0.19
CA VAL A 85 -15.48 16.57 -1.33
C VAL A 85 -16.28 16.33 -2.61
N VAL A 86 -15.96 17.10 -3.65
CA VAL A 86 -16.30 16.81 -5.04
C VAL A 86 -15.00 16.44 -5.74
N TYR A 87 -14.91 15.21 -6.21
CA TYR A 87 -13.74 14.72 -6.94
C TYR A 87 -13.59 15.41 -8.30
N ALA A 88 -12.37 15.44 -8.82
CA ALA A 88 -12.15 15.74 -10.22
C ALA A 88 -12.90 14.73 -11.11
N GLU A 89 -13.33 15.15 -12.30
CA GLU A 89 -14.13 14.30 -13.20
C GLU A 89 -13.41 12.98 -13.52
N GLY A 90 -12.11 13.03 -13.80
CA GLY A 90 -11.30 11.84 -14.06
C GLY A 90 -11.21 10.90 -12.85
N THR A 91 -11.12 11.43 -11.62
CA THR A 91 -11.15 10.62 -10.39
C THR A 91 -12.48 9.90 -10.23
N ALA A 92 -13.60 10.59 -10.46
CA ALA A 92 -14.93 9.98 -10.39
C ALA A 92 -15.10 8.85 -11.43
N ARG A 93 -14.60 9.05 -12.67
CA ARG A 93 -14.57 8.02 -13.70
C ARG A 93 -13.71 6.82 -13.30
N ASN A 94 -12.56 7.03 -12.67
CA ASN A 94 -11.68 5.97 -12.20
C ASN A 94 -12.38 5.13 -11.11
N ILE A 95 -13.06 5.76 -10.14
CA ILE A 95 -13.84 5.07 -9.11
C ILE A 95 -14.94 4.21 -9.75
N ASP A 96 -15.71 4.78 -10.68
CA ASP A 96 -16.78 4.07 -11.38
C ASP A 96 -16.24 2.86 -12.17
N ALA A 97 -15.13 3.01 -12.88
CA ALA A 97 -14.50 1.94 -13.65
C ALA A 97 -14.01 0.78 -12.78
N ILE A 98 -13.32 1.09 -11.67
CA ILE A 98 -12.85 0.10 -10.69
C ILE A 98 -14.02 -0.64 -10.05
N THR A 99 -15.07 0.09 -9.66
CA THR A 99 -16.27 -0.48 -9.05
C THR A 99 -17.00 -1.41 -10.02
N LYS A 100 -17.22 -0.98 -11.27
CA LYS A 100 -17.85 -1.80 -12.32
C LYS A 100 -17.03 -3.04 -12.68
N ALA A 101 -15.72 -2.96 -12.58
CA ALA A 101 -14.83 -4.09 -12.80
C ALA A 101 -14.76 -5.07 -11.61
N GLY A 102 -15.45 -4.78 -10.50
CA GLY A 102 -15.44 -5.62 -9.29
C GLY A 102 -14.09 -5.66 -8.58
N LEU A 103 -13.30 -4.59 -8.67
CA LEU A 103 -11.95 -4.52 -8.09
C LEU A 103 -11.92 -3.87 -6.69
N SER A 104 -13.07 -3.70 -6.06
CA SER A 104 -13.20 -3.30 -4.66
C SER A 104 -13.34 -4.54 -3.79
N GLY A 105 -12.76 -4.52 -2.58
CA GLY A 105 -12.81 -5.67 -1.67
C GLY A 105 -12.05 -6.90 -2.17
N MET A 106 -10.97 -6.73 -2.93
CA MET A 106 -10.21 -7.84 -3.52
C MET A 106 -9.75 -8.88 -2.50
N THR A 107 -9.32 -8.46 -1.32
CA THR A 107 -8.78 -9.34 -0.27
C THR A 107 -9.85 -9.83 0.72
N LEU A 108 -11.02 -9.17 0.74
CA LEU A 108 -12.10 -9.49 1.67
C LEU A 108 -12.68 -10.89 1.42
N PRO A 109 -13.11 -11.60 2.49
CA PRO A 109 -13.72 -12.91 2.38
C PRO A 109 -14.97 -12.93 1.51
N TYR A 110 -15.26 -14.09 0.91
CA TYR A 110 -16.47 -14.32 0.11
C TYR A 110 -17.78 -14.01 0.86
N GLU A 111 -17.82 -14.25 2.16
CA GLU A 111 -19.01 -14.00 3.00
C GLU A 111 -19.38 -12.51 3.12
N TYR A 112 -18.49 -11.62 2.70
CA TYR A 112 -18.71 -10.17 2.65
C TYR A 112 -18.64 -9.64 1.20
N ASP A 113 -19.02 -10.47 0.24
CA ASP A 113 -19.02 -10.15 -1.19
C ASP A 113 -17.62 -9.77 -1.75
N GLY A 114 -16.55 -10.18 -1.08
CA GLY A 114 -15.18 -10.00 -1.50
C GLY A 114 -14.71 -11.10 -2.47
N LEU A 115 -13.54 -10.90 -3.08
CA LEU A 115 -12.93 -11.88 -3.99
C LEU A 115 -12.06 -12.91 -3.28
N ASN A 116 -11.78 -12.74 -2.00
CA ASN A 116 -10.87 -13.57 -1.19
C ASN A 116 -9.46 -13.74 -1.81
N PHE A 117 -8.99 -12.75 -2.56
CA PHE A 117 -7.67 -12.82 -3.21
C PHE A 117 -6.53 -12.64 -2.19
N PRO A 118 -5.38 -13.30 -2.41
CA PRO A 118 -4.21 -13.06 -1.59
C PRO A 118 -3.72 -11.61 -1.73
N LEU A 119 -3.07 -11.11 -0.67
CA LEU A 119 -2.45 -9.79 -0.63
C LEU A 119 -1.47 -9.57 -1.81
N VAL A 120 -0.81 -10.64 -2.28
CA VAL A 120 0.07 -10.57 -3.46
C VAL A 120 -0.67 -10.06 -4.69
N CYS A 121 -1.89 -10.52 -4.94
CA CYS A 121 -2.71 -10.06 -6.08
C CYS A 121 -3.13 -8.59 -5.90
N PHE A 122 -3.47 -8.18 -4.69
CA PHE A 122 -3.81 -6.79 -4.36
C PHE A 122 -2.61 -5.86 -4.56
N VAL A 123 -1.41 -6.28 -4.14
CA VAL A 123 -0.16 -5.51 -4.36
C VAL A 123 0.17 -5.39 -5.85
N VAL A 124 -0.08 -6.43 -6.67
CA VAL A 124 0.04 -6.35 -8.14
C VAL A 124 -0.91 -5.29 -8.70
N ALA A 125 -2.17 -5.29 -8.27
CA ALA A 125 -3.15 -4.31 -8.71
C ALA A 125 -2.78 -2.89 -8.25
N ASN A 126 -2.33 -2.70 -7.00
CA ASN A 126 -1.82 -1.42 -6.48
C ASN A 126 -0.67 -0.86 -7.32
N GLU A 127 0.32 -1.71 -7.66
CA GLU A 127 1.42 -1.29 -8.53
C GLU A 127 0.93 -0.80 -9.89
N MET A 128 -0.06 -1.49 -10.49
CA MET A 128 -0.63 -1.08 -11.78
C MET A 128 -1.44 0.21 -11.68
N VAL A 129 -2.26 0.37 -10.64
CA VAL A 129 -3.02 1.60 -10.39
C VAL A 129 -2.07 2.77 -10.19
N ALA A 130 -1.04 2.62 -9.37
CA ALA A 130 -0.04 3.66 -9.11
C ALA A 130 0.81 4.00 -10.34
N ARG A 131 1.09 3.03 -11.22
CA ARG A 131 1.70 3.30 -12.53
C ARG A 131 0.82 4.20 -13.39
N GLY A 132 -0.49 4.07 -13.31
CA GLY A 132 -1.44 4.93 -14.00
C GLY A 132 -1.57 6.30 -13.35
N ASP A 133 -1.88 6.32 -12.07
CA ASP A 133 -2.05 7.52 -11.26
C ASP A 133 -1.78 7.23 -9.78
N ALA A 134 -0.64 7.68 -9.28
CA ALA A 134 -0.27 7.52 -7.88
C ALA A 134 -1.20 8.28 -6.91
N GLY A 135 -1.85 9.35 -7.37
CA GLY A 135 -2.86 10.08 -6.60
C GLY A 135 -4.16 9.28 -6.47
N PHE A 136 -4.59 8.60 -7.52
CA PHE A 136 -5.77 7.74 -7.47
C PHE A 136 -5.53 6.48 -6.63
N GLU A 137 -4.33 5.92 -6.67
CA GLU A 137 -3.97 4.79 -5.81
C GLU A 137 -4.20 5.10 -4.33
N ASN A 138 -3.90 6.32 -3.86
CA ASN A 138 -4.19 6.75 -2.50
C ASN A 138 -5.68 6.70 -2.11
N ILE A 139 -6.59 6.74 -3.06
CA ILE A 139 -8.04 6.59 -2.79
C ILE A 139 -8.39 5.11 -2.79
N TRP A 140 -8.00 4.40 -3.84
CA TRP A 140 -8.36 3.00 -4.02
C TRP A 140 -7.66 2.06 -3.02
N GLY A 141 -6.40 2.32 -2.69
CA GLY A 141 -5.61 1.55 -1.73
C GLY A 141 -6.17 1.60 -0.30
N LEU A 142 -6.97 2.64 0.05
CA LEU A 142 -7.61 2.73 1.36
C LEU A 142 -8.66 1.64 1.64
N GLN A 143 -9.00 0.80 0.67
CA GLN A 143 -9.76 -0.43 0.96
C GLN A 143 -9.06 -1.34 2.00
N ASP A 144 -7.75 -1.16 2.25
CA ASP A 144 -7.03 -1.77 3.37
C ASP A 144 -7.63 -1.46 4.76
N CYS A 145 -8.40 -0.38 4.90
CA CYS A 145 -9.19 -0.13 6.11
C CYS A 145 -10.20 -1.25 6.39
N ALA A 146 -10.75 -1.85 5.33
CA ALA A 146 -11.67 -2.97 5.46
C ALA A 146 -10.98 -4.25 5.97
N GLU A 147 -9.69 -4.47 5.63
CA GLU A 147 -8.90 -5.56 6.23
C GLU A 147 -8.76 -5.39 7.75
N THR A 148 -8.56 -4.16 8.22
CA THR A 148 -8.51 -3.88 9.66
C THR A 148 -9.85 -4.16 10.33
N LEU A 149 -10.98 -3.84 9.69
CA LEU A 149 -12.31 -4.21 10.19
C LEU A 149 -12.50 -5.72 10.18
N ASN A 150 -12.08 -6.40 9.11
CA ASN A 150 -12.14 -7.86 9.01
C ASN A 150 -11.33 -8.56 10.11
N GLU A 151 -10.16 -8.02 10.45
CA GLU A 151 -9.27 -8.61 11.47
C GLU A 151 -9.76 -8.36 12.90
N PHE A 152 -10.34 -7.18 13.21
CA PHE A 152 -10.55 -6.75 14.60
C PHE A 152 -11.98 -6.36 14.96
N ALA A 153 -12.87 -6.13 14.01
CA ALA A 153 -14.25 -5.73 14.32
C ALA A 153 -15.11 -6.92 14.78
N SER A 154 -16.21 -6.60 15.46
CA SER A 154 -17.25 -7.59 15.74
C SER A 154 -17.94 -8.07 14.47
N GLU A 155 -18.54 -9.26 14.48
CA GLU A 155 -19.30 -9.79 13.34
C GLU A 155 -20.42 -8.85 12.88
N GLU A 156 -21.05 -8.15 13.82
CA GLU A 156 -22.06 -7.13 13.51
C GLU A 156 -21.47 -6.01 12.63
N LEU A 157 -20.29 -5.48 13.00
CA LEU A 157 -19.64 -4.41 12.24
C LEU A 157 -19.09 -4.91 10.91
N LYS A 158 -18.54 -6.12 10.86
CA LYS A 158 -18.10 -6.73 9.61
C LYS A 158 -19.25 -6.81 8.60
N ARG A 159 -20.39 -7.40 9.00
CA ARG A 159 -21.59 -7.49 8.15
C ARG A 159 -22.16 -6.14 7.75
N MET A 160 -21.98 -5.11 8.57
CA MET A 160 -22.46 -3.76 8.29
C MET A 160 -21.59 -3.04 7.25
N PHE A 161 -20.27 -3.20 7.30
CA PHE A 161 -19.35 -2.36 6.55
C PHE A 161 -18.65 -3.07 5.39
N LEU A 162 -18.24 -4.34 5.53
CA LEU A 162 -17.41 -5.01 4.54
C LEU A 162 -18.12 -5.20 3.18
N PRO A 163 -19.40 -5.62 3.11
CA PRO A 163 -20.10 -5.71 1.82
C PRO A 163 -20.21 -4.36 1.10
N ARG A 164 -20.26 -3.26 1.84
CA ARG A 164 -20.31 -1.91 1.27
C ARG A 164 -18.99 -1.52 0.61
N VAL A 165 -17.86 -1.92 1.23
CA VAL A 165 -16.53 -1.72 0.61
C VAL A 165 -16.40 -2.58 -0.64
N SER A 166 -16.82 -3.85 -0.60
CA SER A 166 -16.86 -4.73 -1.78
C SER A 166 -17.72 -4.15 -2.90
N ALA A 167 -18.78 -3.42 -2.56
CA ALA A 167 -19.65 -2.72 -3.52
C ALA A 167 -19.06 -1.38 -4.01
N GLY A 168 -17.86 -0.96 -3.57
CA GLY A 168 -17.18 0.24 -4.06
C GLY A 168 -17.29 1.48 -3.17
N GLU A 169 -17.86 1.39 -1.95
CA GLU A 169 -17.80 2.51 -1.01
C GLU A 169 -16.35 2.74 -0.55
N THR A 170 -15.91 4.00 -0.60
CA THR A 170 -14.53 4.38 -0.30
C THR A 170 -14.28 4.53 1.19
N CYS A 171 -13.03 4.28 1.59
CA CYS A 171 -12.61 4.40 2.98
C CYS A 171 -11.75 5.64 3.24
N ALA A 172 -11.59 5.97 4.54
CA ALA A 172 -10.63 6.95 5.03
C ALA A 172 -9.97 6.43 6.32
N MET A 173 -8.76 6.94 6.60
CA MET A 173 -7.97 6.59 7.77
C MET A 173 -7.66 7.87 8.55
N ASP A 174 -8.51 8.19 9.54
CA ASP A 174 -8.51 9.45 10.26
C ASP A 174 -7.62 9.36 11.51
N LEU A 175 -6.30 9.35 11.32
CA LEU A 175 -5.33 9.21 12.42
C LEU A 175 -4.71 10.54 12.83
N THR A 176 -4.12 11.25 11.89
CA THR A 176 -3.25 12.41 12.08
C THR A 176 -4.02 13.66 12.54
N GLU A 177 -3.40 14.42 13.45
CA GLU A 177 -3.86 15.74 13.90
C GLU A 177 -2.78 16.80 13.64
N PRO A 178 -3.09 18.11 13.72
CA PRO A 178 -2.11 19.18 13.48
C PRO A 178 -0.80 18.99 14.25
N ASP A 179 -0.87 18.55 15.52
CA ASP A 179 0.28 18.40 16.41
C ASP A 179 0.64 16.93 16.71
N ALA A 180 -0.02 15.97 16.05
CA ALA A 180 0.18 14.53 16.26
C ALA A 180 0.24 13.78 14.90
N GLY A 181 1.43 13.78 14.27
CA GLY A 181 1.71 13.06 13.02
C GLY A 181 2.61 11.85 13.26
N SER A 182 3.91 12.06 13.44
CA SER A 182 4.84 10.98 13.77
C SER A 182 4.60 10.37 15.15
N ASP A 183 4.17 11.18 16.11
CA ASP A 183 3.74 10.72 17.44
C ASP A 183 2.21 10.69 17.52
N LEU A 184 1.63 9.58 17.08
CA LEU A 184 0.19 9.33 17.19
C LEU A 184 -0.27 9.10 18.65
N GLY A 185 0.65 8.88 19.60
CA GLY A 185 0.31 8.80 21.02
C GLY A 185 -0.27 10.11 21.56
N ALA A 186 0.11 11.24 20.95
CA ALA A 186 -0.33 12.59 21.31
C ALA A 186 -1.72 12.99 20.72
N VAL A 187 -2.42 12.10 20.00
CA VAL A 187 -3.76 12.35 19.45
C VAL A 187 -4.73 12.77 20.55
N MET A 188 -5.48 13.86 20.31
CA MET A 188 -6.39 14.51 21.27
C MET A 188 -7.86 14.50 20.87
N LEU A 189 -8.21 14.10 19.64
CA LEU A 189 -9.63 13.98 19.23
C LEU A 189 -10.37 13.12 20.25
N LYS A 190 -11.38 13.70 20.88
CA LYS A 190 -12.11 13.09 22.01
C LYS A 190 -13.25 12.22 21.50
N ALA A 191 -13.40 11.04 22.09
CA ALA A 191 -14.57 10.17 21.94
C ALA A 191 -15.26 10.01 23.31
N THR A 192 -16.53 10.38 23.40
CA THR A 192 -17.34 10.24 24.61
C THR A 192 -18.50 9.29 24.34
N TYR A 193 -18.67 8.30 25.21
CA TYR A 193 -19.78 7.33 25.07
C TYR A 193 -21.11 8.00 25.49
N ASP A 194 -22.09 7.92 24.61
CA ASP A 194 -23.46 8.38 24.87
C ASP A 194 -24.36 7.16 25.12
N GLU A 195 -24.76 6.97 26.38
CA GLU A 195 -25.61 5.85 26.80
C GLU A 195 -26.98 5.83 26.13
N LYS A 196 -27.51 7.03 25.74
CA LYS A 196 -28.83 7.11 25.13
C LYS A 196 -28.86 6.55 23.71
N SER A 197 -27.84 6.84 22.92
CA SER A 197 -27.72 6.34 21.55
C SER A 197 -26.95 5.04 21.44
N GLY A 198 -26.21 4.62 22.49
CA GLY A 198 -25.30 3.50 22.45
C GLY A 198 -24.11 3.71 21.51
N ARG A 199 -23.72 4.96 21.28
CA ARG A 199 -22.67 5.36 20.34
C ARG A 199 -21.57 6.17 21.01
N TRP A 200 -20.39 6.16 20.39
CA TRP A 200 -19.33 7.09 20.73
C TRP A 200 -19.51 8.37 19.93
N LEU A 201 -19.41 9.54 20.56
CA LEU A 201 -19.51 10.85 19.94
C LEU A 201 -18.11 11.46 19.81
N LEU A 202 -17.68 11.66 18.58
CA LEU A 202 -16.36 12.21 18.24
C LEU A 202 -16.41 13.74 18.20
N ASN A 203 -15.41 14.38 18.84
CA ASN A 203 -15.26 15.83 18.85
C ASN A 203 -13.78 16.22 18.71
N GLY A 204 -13.45 17.08 17.74
CA GLY A 204 -12.09 17.56 17.49
C GLY A 204 -11.79 17.76 16.01
N VAL A 205 -10.50 17.76 15.68
CA VAL A 205 -10.01 18.03 14.31
C VAL A 205 -9.02 16.95 13.91
N LYS A 206 -9.17 16.45 12.70
CA LYS A 206 -8.16 15.63 12.01
C LYS A 206 -7.60 16.39 10.82
N ARG A 207 -6.32 16.20 10.51
CA ARG A 207 -5.65 16.90 9.42
C ARG A 207 -4.79 15.99 8.58
N PHE A 208 -4.60 16.37 7.32
CA PHE A 208 -3.86 15.58 6.32
C PHE A 208 -4.51 14.22 6.02
N ILE A 209 -5.84 14.14 6.12
CA ILE A 209 -6.57 12.89 5.94
C ILE A 209 -6.82 12.64 4.46
N THR A 210 -6.19 11.61 3.93
CA THR A 210 -6.39 11.13 2.58
C THR A 210 -7.82 10.63 2.43
N ASN A 211 -8.51 11.12 1.39
CA ASN A 211 -9.90 10.76 1.11
C ASN A 211 -10.83 10.96 2.33
N GLY A 212 -10.60 12.02 3.13
CA GLY A 212 -11.24 12.21 4.43
C GLY A 212 -12.77 12.34 4.41
N ASP A 213 -13.39 12.51 3.24
CA ASP A 213 -14.84 12.44 3.03
C ASP A 213 -15.32 11.07 2.56
N GLY A 214 -14.50 10.01 2.75
CA GLY A 214 -14.85 8.62 2.44
C GLY A 214 -16.11 8.15 3.16
N HIS A 215 -16.77 7.13 2.61
CA HIS A 215 -18.02 6.62 3.16
C HIS A 215 -17.84 5.97 4.55
N ILE A 216 -16.69 5.36 4.77
CA ILE A 216 -16.35 4.60 5.98
C ILE A 216 -14.98 5.06 6.47
N SER A 217 -14.92 5.62 7.69
CA SER A 217 -13.68 6.13 8.27
C SER A 217 -13.25 5.30 9.48
N LEU A 218 -11.98 4.86 9.50
CA LEU A 218 -11.33 4.37 10.73
C LEU A 218 -10.72 5.56 11.47
N VAL A 219 -11.21 5.82 12.69
CA VAL A 219 -10.84 7.01 13.46
C VAL A 219 -10.08 6.61 14.72
N LEU A 220 -8.87 7.12 14.89
CA LEU A 220 -8.13 7.02 16.15
C LEU A 220 -8.57 8.15 17.08
N ALA A 221 -9.12 7.81 18.24
CA ALA A 221 -9.64 8.79 19.17
C ALA A 221 -9.34 8.43 20.64
N ARG A 222 -9.31 9.46 21.48
CA ARG A 222 -9.10 9.33 22.92
C ARG A 222 -10.43 9.01 23.62
N THR A 223 -10.54 7.78 24.13
CA THR A 223 -11.70 7.29 24.88
C THR A 223 -11.51 7.35 26.39
N GLU A 224 -10.27 7.58 26.87
CA GLU A 224 -9.97 7.58 28.30
C GLU A 224 -9.64 9.02 28.75
N GLU A 225 -10.45 9.53 29.68
CA GLU A 225 -10.21 10.84 30.28
C GLU A 225 -8.92 10.86 31.12
N GLY A 226 -8.24 12.00 31.15
CA GLY A 226 -7.00 12.19 31.93
C GLY A 226 -5.79 11.49 31.39
N THR A 227 -5.84 10.89 30.19
CA THR A 227 -4.69 10.26 29.53
C THR A 227 -4.13 11.17 28.43
N SER A 228 -2.82 11.09 28.18
CA SER A 228 -2.11 11.84 27.14
C SER A 228 -1.18 10.96 26.29
N ASP A 229 -1.26 9.64 26.46
CA ASP A 229 -0.40 8.65 25.78
C ASP A 229 -1.23 7.62 24.98
N ALA A 230 -0.54 6.67 24.36
CA ALA A 230 -1.12 5.61 23.52
C ALA A 230 -2.19 4.77 24.24
N ARG A 231 -2.11 4.63 25.57
CA ARG A 231 -3.02 3.81 26.38
C ARG A 231 -4.43 4.38 26.52
N GLY A 232 -4.61 5.67 26.17
CA GLY A 232 -5.91 6.32 26.18
C GLY A 232 -6.65 6.24 24.83
N LEU A 233 -6.05 5.63 23.80
CA LEU A 233 -6.53 5.67 22.43
C LEU A 233 -7.23 4.37 22.02
N SER A 234 -8.39 4.53 21.39
CA SER A 234 -9.18 3.43 20.83
C SER A 234 -9.39 3.67 19.32
N MET A 235 -9.65 2.59 18.58
CA MET A 235 -10.06 2.64 17.19
C MET A 235 -11.58 2.63 17.10
N LEU A 236 -12.14 3.55 16.31
CA LEU A 236 -13.57 3.63 16.06
C LEU A 236 -13.82 3.61 14.55
N VAL A 237 -15.00 3.16 14.14
CA VAL A 237 -15.49 3.28 12.78
C VAL A 237 -16.63 4.29 12.75
N HIS A 238 -16.51 5.28 11.85
CA HIS A 238 -17.54 6.27 11.56
C HIS A 238 -18.14 6.00 10.18
N ASP A 239 -19.46 6.06 10.10
CA ASP A 239 -20.22 6.01 8.85
C ASP A 239 -20.58 7.44 8.43
N LYS A 240 -20.18 7.87 7.25
CA LYS A 240 -20.53 9.19 6.71
C LYS A 240 -22.04 9.48 6.77
N ARG A 241 -22.87 8.44 6.66
CA ARG A 241 -24.33 8.54 6.72
C ARG A 241 -24.84 9.02 8.10
N ASP A 242 -24.07 8.78 9.16
CA ASP A 242 -24.39 9.20 10.52
C ASP A 242 -24.16 10.73 10.73
N GLY A 243 -23.43 11.40 9.80
CA GLY A 243 -23.17 12.85 9.84
C GLY A 243 -22.22 13.26 10.98
N GLY A 244 -22.14 14.57 11.24
CA GLY A 244 -21.30 15.12 12.31
C GLY A 244 -19.85 15.39 11.92
N VAL A 245 -19.44 15.07 10.69
CA VAL A 245 -18.12 15.38 10.13
C VAL A 245 -18.26 16.37 8.99
N LYS A 246 -17.38 17.38 8.95
CA LYS A 246 -17.31 18.39 7.90
C LYS A 246 -15.89 18.48 7.35
N VAL A 247 -15.78 18.58 6.05
CA VAL A 247 -14.53 18.91 5.37
C VAL A 247 -14.33 20.42 5.45
N ARG A 248 -13.42 20.88 6.31
CA ARG A 248 -13.12 22.31 6.42
C ARG A 248 -12.37 22.82 5.19
N ARG A 249 -11.43 22.00 4.68
CA ARG A 249 -10.67 22.31 3.47
C ARG A 249 -9.98 21.07 2.92
N ILE A 250 -9.57 21.15 1.66
CA ILE A 250 -8.62 20.25 1.02
C ILE A 250 -7.27 20.96 0.97
N GLU A 251 -6.19 20.27 1.34
CA GLU A 251 -4.84 20.81 1.35
C GLU A 251 -4.32 21.01 -0.09
N ASN A 252 -3.72 22.17 -0.36
CA ASN A 252 -3.04 22.45 -1.61
C ASN A 252 -1.65 21.79 -1.60
N LYS A 253 -1.47 20.74 -2.38
CA LYS A 253 -0.31 19.85 -2.33
C LYS A 253 0.65 20.06 -3.48
N LEU A 254 1.90 19.64 -3.29
CA LEU A 254 2.93 19.58 -4.34
C LEU A 254 2.54 18.62 -5.46
N GLY A 255 2.17 17.38 -5.10
CA GLY A 255 1.81 16.27 -6.01
C GLY A 255 0.63 15.48 -5.47
N ILE A 256 0.33 14.34 -6.13
CA ILE A 256 -0.84 13.49 -5.86
C ILE A 256 -2.13 14.31 -5.70
N LYS A 257 -2.31 15.28 -6.57
CA LYS A 257 -3.36 16.29 -6.41
C LYS A 257 -4.77 15.74 -6.59
N GLY A 258 -4.94 14.67 -7.35
CA GLY A 258 -6.23 13.99 -7.54
C GLY A 258 -6.80 13.39 -6.26
N SER A 259 -5.97 13.06 -5.29
CA SER A 259 -6.39 12.55 -3.99
C SER A 259 -6.76 13.72 -3.05
N PRO A 260 -8.00 13.83 -2.54
CA PRO A 260 -8.37 14.86 -1.58
C PRO A 260 -7.68 14.56 -0.23
N THR A 261 -6.83 15.47 0.21
CA THR A 261 -6.23 15.44 1.55
C THR A 261 -6.91 16.47 2.42
N CYS A 262 -7.72 16.02 3.38
CA CYS A 262 -8.70 16.83 4.07
C CYS A 262 -8.24 17.29 5.46
N GLU A 263 -8.71 18.45 5.87
CA GLU A 263 -8.87 18.83 7.27
C GLU A 263 -10.33 18.62 7.66
N LEU A 264 -10.57 17.76 8.66
CA LEU A 264 -11.88 17.32 9.11
C LEU A 264 -12.22 17.91 10.47
N VAL A 265 -13.48 18.35 10.63
CA VAL A 265 -14.03 18.81 11.92
C VAL A 265 -15.12 17.84 12.34
N PHE A 266 -14.94 17.24 13.50
CA PHE A 266 -15.89 16.34 14.14
C PHE A 266 -16.69 17.11 15.20
N THR A 267 -18.01 17.03 15.11
CA THR A 267 -18.93 17.67 16.05
C THR A 267 -20.02 16.67 16.44
N ASN A 268 -19.84 16.04 17.59
CA ASN A 268 -20.69 14.94 18.06
C ASN A 268 -20.93 13.87 16.99
N ALA A 269 -19.90 13.57 16.17
CA ALA A 269 -20.02 12.60 15.09
C ALA A 269 -20.15 11.19 15.67
N PRO A 270 -21.24 10.45 15.35
CA PRO A 270 -21.45 9.11 15.91
C PRO A 270 -20.44 8.11 15.35
N ALA A 271 -19.93 7.25 16.20
CA ALA A 271 -19.00 6.19 15.82
C ALA A 271 -19.21 4.92 16.65
N ARG A 272 -18.64 3.81 16.19
CA ARG A 272 -18.70 2.51 16.84
C ARG A 272 -17.29 2.04 17.19
N LEU A 273 -17.14 1.39 18.33
CA LEU A 273 -15.85 0.86 18.76
C LEU A 273 -15.44 -0.35 17.90
N VAL A 274 -14.19 -0.34 17.41
CA VAL A 274 -13.57 -1.47 16.71
C VAL A 274 -12.67 -2.22 17.71
N GLY A 275 -12.99 -3.47 17.96
CA GLY A 275 -12.27 -4.30 18.93
C GLY A 275 -12.37 -3.78 20.37
N ASP A 276 -11.26 -3.85 21.12
CA ASP A 276 -11.19 -3.48 22.52
C ASP A 276 -10.78 -2.02 22.72
N ARG A 277 -11.33 -1.37 23.78
CA ARG A 277 -10.87 -0.05 24.22
C ARG A 277 -9.38 -0.08 24.57
N LYS A 278 -8.69 1.07 24.40
CA LYS A 278 -7.27 1.28 24.71
C LYS A 278 -6.28 0.53 23.81
N MET A 279 -6.77 -0.28 22.87
CA MET A 279 -5.95 -1.05 21.95
C MET A 279 -5.76 -0.34 20.58
N GLY A 280 -6.35 0.85 20.41
CA GLY A 280 -6.39 1.57 19.14
C GLY A 280 -5.02 1.76 18.51
N LEU A 281 -4.08 2.39 19.21
CA LEU A 281 -2.73 2.62 18.67
C LEU A 281 -1.84 1.39 18.80
N ILE A 282 -1.83 0.74 19.98
CA ILE A 282 -0.85 -0.31 20.31
C ILE A 282 -1.03 -1.58 19.48
N LYS A 283 -2.24 -1.84 19.01
CA LYS A 283 -2.57 -3.05 18.24
C LYS A 283 -3.11 -2.73 16.86
N TYR A 284 -4.23 -2.01 16.77
CA TYR A 284 -4.99 -1.88 15.52
C TYR A 284 -4.33 -0.94 14.53
N VAL A 285 -3.88 0.25 14.96
CA VAL A 285 -3.13 1.17 14.09
C VAL A 285 -1.80 0.56 13.67
N MET A 286 -1.11 -0.18 14.54
CA MET A 286 0.15 -0.82 14.17
C MET A 286 -0.03 -1.88 13.08
N SER A 287 -1.13 -2.68 13.13
CA SER A 287 -1.46 -3.63 12.06
C SER A 287 -1.80 -2.91 10.76
N LEU A 288 -2.68 -1.89 10.83
CA LEU A 288 -3.07 -1.04 9.70
C LEU A 288 -1.85 -0.38 9.04
N MET A 289 -0.94 0.20 9.83
CA MET A 289 0.28 0.85 9.33
C MET A 289 1.25 -0.12 8.66
N ASN A 290 1.32 -1.37 9.08
CA ASN A 290 2.15 -2.37 8.41
C ASN A 290 1.57 -2.73 7.03
N ALA A 291 0.26 -2.83 6.89
CA ALA A 291 -0.40 -3.00 5.60
C ALA A 291 -0.19 -1.77 4.70
N ALA A 292 -0.45 -0.56 5.23
CA ALA A 292 -0.25 0.70 4.52
C ALA A 292 1.19 0.88 4.00
N ARG A 293 2.21 0.43 4.75
CA ARG A 293 3.62 0.47 4.29
C ARG A 293 3.87 -0.39 3.05
N LEU A 294 3.21 -1.55 2.93
CA LEU A 294 3.25 -2.35 1.71
C LEU A 294 2.53 -1.63 0.55
N GLY A 295 1.39 -1.01 0.83
CA GLY A 295 0.66 -0.17 -0.14
C GLY A 295 1.56 0.95 -0.70
N ILE A 296 2.25 1.71 0.19
CA ILE A 296 3.21 2.74 -0.26
C ILE A 296 4.41 2.12 -1.00
N GLY A 297 4.83 0.92 -0.63
CA GLY A 297 5.83 0.16 -1.39
C GLY A 297 5.37 -0.11 -2.82
N ALA A 298 4.15 -0.60 -3.00
CA ALA A 298 3.54 -0.85 -4.31
C ALA A 298 3.33 0.43 -5.12
N GLN A 299 2.82 1.48 -4.47
CA GLN A 299 2.66 2.81 -5.07
C GLN A 299 4.00 3.35 -5.58
N SER A 300 5.05 3.25 -4.76
CA SER A 300 6.40 3.70 -5.13
C SER A 300 6.96 2.91 -6.31
N VAL A 301 6.79 1.58 -6.33
CA VAL A 301 7.24 0.72 -7.44
C VAL A 301 6.45 1.02 -8.72
N GLY A 302 5.14 1.24 -8.62
CA GLY A 302 4.31 1.65 -9.76
C GLY A 302 4.75 2.98 -10.37
N LEU A 303 5.05 3.97 -9.54
CA LEU A 303 5.60 5.25 -10.00
C LEU A 303 7.01 5.07 -10.60
N CYS A 304 7.87 4.24 -10.01
CA CYS A 304 9.17 3.88 -10.61
C CYS A 304 9.01 3.30 -12.02
N GLU A 305 8.05 2.39 -12.21
CA GLU A 305 7.74 1.78 -13.50
C GLU A 305 7.30 2.85 -14.52
N ALA A 306 6.39 3.76 -14.12
CA ALA A 306 5.96 4.87 -14.96
C ALA A 306 7.14 5.76 -15.37
N ALA A 307 7.94 6.20 -14.41
CA ALA A 307 9.10 7.06 -14.65
C ALA A 307 10.15 6.41 -15.57
N TYR A 308 10.43 5.12 -15.33
CA TYR A 308 11.37 4.37 -16.17
C TYR A 308 10.87 4.21 -17.62
N ARG A 309 9.59 3.87 -17.81
CA ARG A 309 9.02 3.69 -19.16
C ARG A 309 8.99 4.98 -19.94
N GLU A 310 8.61 6.10 -19.31
CA GLU A 310 8.64 7.41 -19.96
C GLU A 310 10.07 7.81 -20.35
N ALA A 311 11.04 7.65 -19.45
CA ALA A 311 12.44 7.93 -19.73
C ALA A 311 13.01 7.06 -20.85
N LEU A 312 12.69 5.75 -20.84
CA LEU A 312 13.15 4.82 -21.88
C LEU A 312 12.56 5.17 -23.25
N LYS A 313 11.25 5.42 -23.31
CA LYS A 313 10.57 5.81 -24.55
C LYS A 313 11.16 7.09 -25.12
N TYR A 314 11.27 8.13 -24.30
CA TYR A 314 11.85 9.39 -24.74
C TYR A 314 13.30 9.22 -25.24
N ALA A 315 14.12 8.45 -24.53
CA ALA A 315 15.50 8.22 -24.91
C ALA A 315 15.67 7.45 -26.23
N GLN A 316 14.69 6.61 -26.59
CA GLN A 316 14.65 5.89 -27.86
C GLN A 316 14.21 6.78 -29.02
N GLU A 317 13.29 7.72 -28.78
CA GLU A 317 12.71 8.58 -29.83
C GLU A 317 13.49 9.87 -30.04
N ARG A 318 14.04 10.47 -28.96
CA ARG A 318 14.75 11.75 -29.02
C ARG A 318 16.13 11.58 -29.64
N ALA A 319 16.37 12.28 -30.77
CA ALA A 319 17.67 12.29 -31.42
C ALA A 319 18.45 13.60 -31.14
N GLN A 320 19.74 13.47 -30.84
CA GLN A 320 20.71 14.56 -30.77
C GLN A 320 22.04 14.09 -31.36
N PHE A 321 22.79 15.00 -31.99
CA PHE A 321 24.06 14.68 -32.64
C PHE A 321 23.95 13.51 -33.64
N GLY A 322 22.80 13.44 -34.34
CA GLY A 322 22.56 12.46 -35.41
C GLY A 322 22.16 11.05 -34.95
N LYS A 323 21.88 10.82 -33.63
CA LYS A 323 21.48 9.51 -33.12
C LYS A 323 20.52 9.63 -31.94
N PRO A 324 19.70 8.59 -31.65
CA PRO A 324 18.88 8.53 -30.43
C PRO A 324 19.73 8.69 -29.18
N ILE A 325 19.21 9.42 -28.15
CA ILE A 325 20.00 9.75 -26.97
C ILE A 325 20.31 8.51 -26.11
N ILE A 326 19.54 7.43 -26.22
CA ILE A 326 19.84 6.15 -25.58
C ILE A 326 21.20 5.56 -25.99
N GLN A 327 21.75 5.97 -27.15
CA GLN A 327 23.05 5.52 -27.64
C GLN A 327 24.24 6.27 -27.00
N PHE A 328 23.98 7.26 -26.14
CA PHE A 328 25.01 7.90 -25.33
C PHE A 328 25.25 7.12 -24.06
N ALA A 329 26.51 6.82 -23.75
CA ALA A 329 26.88 5.98 -22.60
C ALA A 329 26.28 6.48 -21.28
N ALA A 330 26.31 7.79 -21.01
CA ALA A 330 25.75 8.38 -19.81
C ALA A 330 24.23 8.17 -19.70
N VAL A 331 23.47 8.29 -20.78
CA VAL A 331 22.02 8.05 -20.80
C VAL A 331 21.71 6.55 -20.62
N ALA A 332 22.46 5.69 -21.31
CA ALA A 332 22.32 4.24 -21.18
C ALA A 332 22.63 3.77 -19.75
N GLU A 333 23.65 4.34 -19.11
CA GLU A 333 23.98 4.07 -17.70
C GLU A 333 22.84 4.49 -16.76
N MET A 334 22.30 5.71 -16.91
CA MET A 334 21.15 6.18 -16.13
C MET A 334 19.96 5.21 -16.24
N LEU A 335 19.56 4.85 -17.47
CA LEU A 335 18.45 3.90 -17.70
C LEU A 335 18.73 2.52 -17.11
N SER A 336 19.97 2.03 -17.18
CA SER A 336 20.35 0.75 -16.57
C SER A 336 20.25 0.79 -15.05
N ASN A 337 20.69 1.88 -14.43
CA ASN A 337 20.56 2.12 -12.99
C ASN A 337 19.08 2.25 -12.55
N MET A 338 18.26 2.96 -13.34
CA MET A 338 16.82 3.04 -13.08
C MET A 338 16.18 1.65 -13.12
N LYS A 339 16.48 0.84 -14.15
CA LYS A 339 15.95 -0.54 -14.26
C LYS A 339 16.40 -1.42 -13.11
N ALA A 340 17.66 -1.37 -12.71
CA ALA A 340 18.20 -2.17 -11.60
C ALA A 340 17.51 -1.81 -10.26
N LYS A 341 17.34 -0.52 -9.96
CA LYS A 341 16.65 -0.03 -8.76
C LYS A 341 15.18 -0.44 -8.75
N LEU A 342 14.47 -0.30 -9.88
CA LEU A 342 13.09 -0.72 -10.04
C LEU A 342 12.92 -2.22 -9.78
N GLN A 343 13.74 -3.06 -10.38
CA GLN A 343 13.68 -4.51 -10.19
C GLN A 343 14.03 -4.91 -8.75
N GLY A 344 15.03 -4.27 -8.15
CA GLY A 344 15.39 -4.52 -6.74
C GLY A 344 14.28 -4.14 -5.77
N ALA A 345 13.66 -2.97 -5.95
CA ALA A 345 12.52 -2.54 -5.13
C ALA A 345 11.31 -3.47 -5.29
N ARG A 346 11.02 -3.88 -6.53
CA ARG A 346 9.93 -4.83 -6.84
C ARG A 346 10.17 -6.19 -6.20
N ALA A 347 11.38 -6.74 -6.32
CA ALA A 347 11.73 -8.02 -5.70
C ALA A 347 11.54 -7.98 -4.16
N LEU A 348 12.02 -6.90 -3.52
CA LEU A 348 11.85 -6.69 -2.08
C LEU A 348 10.37 -6.57 -1.68
N LEU A 349 9.57 -5.84 -2.46
CA LEU A 349 8.13 -5.68 -2.24
C LEU A 349 7.40 -7.02 -2.27
N TYR A 350 7.56 -7.79 -3.33
CA TYR A 350 6.81 -9.05 -3.48
C TYR A 350 7.29 -10.13 -2.52
N GLU A 351 8.57 -10.18 -2.20
CA GLU A 351 9.08 -11.10 -1.19
C GLU A 351 8.48 -10.81 0.19
N THR A 352 8.49 -9.54 0.59
CA THR A 352 7.89 -9.10 1.85
C THR A 352 6.39 -9.36 1.88
N THR A 353 5.69 -9.09 0.79
CA THR A 353 4.24 -9.34 0.67
C THR A 353 3.91 -10.81 0.92
N ARG A 354 4.70 -11.74 0.40
CA ARG A 354 4.52 -13.18 0.65
C ARG A 354 4.72 -13.54 2.12
N PHE A 355 5.69 -12.93 2.80
CA PHE A 355 5.88 -13.14 4.24
C PHE A 355 4.69 -12.64 5.05
N VAL A 356 4.22 -11.43 4.74
CA VAL A 356 3.03 -10.84 5.38
C VAL A 356 1.80 -11.71 5.16
N GLU A 357 1.56 -12.15 3.91
CA GLU A 357 0.42 -13.01 3.58
C GLU A 357 0.41 -14.28 4.43
N ILE A 358 1.53 -15.01 4.45
CA ILE A 358 1.58 -16.31 5.15
C ILE A 358 1.31 -16.15 6.65
N TYR A 359 1.95 -15.19 7.33
CA TYR A 359 1.71 -15.04 8.77
C TYR A 359 0.28 -14.58 9.08
N LYS A 360 -0.30 -13.70 8.26
CA LYS A 360 -1.68 -13.25 8.42
C LYS A 360 -2.68 -14.40 8.22
N GLN A 361 -2.47 -15.25 7.21
CA GLN A 361 -3.33 -16.40 7.00
C GLN A 361 -3.31 -17.38 8.18
N TYR A 362 -2.14 -17.64 8.77
CA TYR A 362 -2.09 -18.38 10.02
C TYR A 362 -2.80 -17.68 11.18
N GLY A 363 -2.74 -16.35 11.23
CA GLY A 363 -3.49 -15.54 12.20
C GLY A 363 -5.00 -15.72 12.06
N HIS A 364 -5.52 -15.71 10.82
CA HIS A 364 -6.94 -15.96 10.55
C HIS A 364 -7.34 -17.41 10.91
N ILE A 365 -6.55 -18.40 10.53
CA ILE A 365 -6.78 -19.81 10.89
C ILE A 365 -6.80 -19.99 12.43
N ALA A 366 -5.96 -19.25 13.15
CA ALA A 366 -5.92 -19.30 14.61
C ALA A 366 -7.21 -18.78 15.29
N GLN A 367 -8.00 -17.96 14.59
CA GLN A 367 -9.34 -17.53 15.04
C GLN A 367 -10.40 -18.63 14.84
N GLU A 368 -10.20 -19.49 13.85
CA GLU A 368 -11.12 -20.58 13.49
C GLU A 368 -10.83 -21.87 14.28
N ARG A 369 -9.55 -22.18 14.51
CA ARG A 369 -9.07 -23.36 15.24
C ARG A 369 -7.71 -23.16 15.87
N SER A 370 -7.33 -24.02 16.81
CA SER A 370 -5.96 -24.06 17.32
C SER A 370 -4.97 -24.45 16.18
N LEU A 371 -3.87 -23.72 16.10
CA LEU A 371 -2.78 -24.06 15.19
C LEU A 371 -1.99 -25.28 15.66
N GLU A 372 -1.53 -26.10 14.74
CA GLU A 372 -0.56 -27.18 15.01
C GLU A 372 0.82 -26.58 15.40
N PRO A 373 1.70 -27.37 16.09
CA PRO A 373 3.02 -26.88 16.49
C PRO A 373 3.85 -26.31 15.34
N GLU A 374 3.84 -26.98 14.18
CA GLU A 374 4.55 -26.58 12.97
C GLU A 374 3.98 -25.29 12.40
N GLU A 375 2.65 -25.16 12.33
CA GLU A 375 1.97 -23.94 11.88
C GLU A 375 2.31 -22.73 12.77
N ARG A 376 2.38 -22.93 14.09
CA ARG A 376 2.79 -21.89 15.05
C ARG A 376 4.25 -21.46 14.85
N GLN A 377 5.14 -22.39 14.54
CA GLN A 377 6.54 -22.07 14.24
C GLN A 377 6.67 -21.29 12.94
N GLU A 378 5.98 -21.70 11.89
CA GLU A 378 5.95 -20.99 10.62
C GLU A 378 5.34 -19.60 10.75
N MET A 379 4.21 -19.45 11.45
CA MET A 379 3.60 -18.13 11.72
C MET A 379 4.61 -17.20 12.39
N LYS A 380 5.32 -17.65 13.44
CA LYS A 380 6.35 -16.86 14.12
C LYS A 380 7.52 -16.51 13.21
N PHE A 381 7.95 -17.45 12.37
CA PHE A 381 9.04 -17.24 11.43
C PHE A 381 8.69 -16.16 10.40
N TYR A 382 7.54 -16.29 9.72
CA TYR A 382 7.11 -15.31 8.71
C TYR A 382 6.73 -13.96 9.32
N ASN A 383 6.15 -13.93 10.53
CA ASN A 383 5.91 -12.67 11.23
C ASN A 383 7.22 -11.91 11.51
N ARG A 384 8.28 -12.61 11.98
CA ARG A 384 9.58 -11.99 12.21
C ARG A 384 10.19 -11.42 10.93
N LEU A 385 10.07 -12.13 9.80
CA LEU A 385 10.51 -11.63 8.51
C LEU A 385 9.68 -10.42 8.07
N ALA A 386 8.36 -10.48 8.17
CA ALA A 386 7.47 -9.39 7.83
C ALA A 386 7.79 -8.12 8.62
N ASP A 387 7.96 -8.22 9.94
CA ASP A 387 8.31 -7.10 10.82
C ASP A 387 9.65 -6.44 10.43
N GLY A 388 10.62 -7.24 10.00
CA GLY A 388 11.93 -6.73 9.57
C GLY A 388 11.90 -6.11 8.16
N PHE A 389 11.25 -6.78 7.21
CA PHE A 389 11.29 -6.39 5.80
C PHE A 389 10.31 -5.28 5.43
N THR A 390 9.15 -5.18 6.07
CA THR A 390 8.14 -4.15 5.76
C THR A 390 8.69 -2.72 5.85
N PRO A 391 9.43 -2.31 6.90
CA PRO A 391 10.07 -0.99 6.94
C PRO A 391 11.07 -0.78 5.79
N LEU A 392 11.83 -1.82 5.40
CA LEU A 392 12.78 -1.73 4.30
C LEU A 392 12.11 -1.54 2.95
N VAL A 393 10.99 -2.23 2.70
CA VAL A 393 10.18 -2.02 1.48
C VAL A 393 9.81 -0.56 1.35
N LYS A 394 9.19 0.00 2.38
CA LYS A 394 8.74 1.39 2.37
C LYS A 394 9.91 2.35 2.19
N LEU A 395 11.02 2.12 2.88
CA LEU A 395 12.24 2.93 2.78
C LEU A 395 12.81 2.91 1.36
N PHE A 396 13.20 1.72 0.87
CA PHE A 396 13.89 1.59 -0.41
C PHE A 396 13.02 1.99 -1.59
N ALA A 397 11.77 1.52 -1.64
CA ALA A 397 10.88 1.82 -2.76
C ALA A 397 10.58 3.33 -2.85
N SER A 398 10.31 3.99 -1.72
CA SER A 398 10.02 5.44 -1.72
C SER A 398 11.23 6.31 -2.05
N GLU A 399 12.43 5.95 -1.59
CA GLU A 399 13.66 6.66 -1.97
C GLU A 399 13.97 6.45 -3.47
N TYR A 400 13.81 5.22 -3.97
CA TYR A 400 14.01 4.96 -5.40
C TYR A 400 12.95 5.62 -6.28
N ALA A 401 11.70 5.75 -5.83
CA ALA A 401 10.69 6.50 -6.57
C ALA A 401 11.12 7.96 -6.78
N ASN A 402 11.65 8.61 -5.75
CA ASN A 402 12.18 9.97 -5.86
C ASN A 402 13.39 10.04 -6.81
N GLN A 403 14.32 9.08 -6.74
CA GLN A 403 15.49 9.04 -7.62
C GLN A 403 15.10 8.77 -9.08
N LEU A 404 14.24 7.80 -9.36
CA LEU A 404 13.83 7.46 -10.72
C LEU A 404 13.02 8.59 -11.36
N ALA A 405 12.15 9.24 -10.60
CA ALA A 405 11.39 10.39 -11.08
C ALA A 405 12.33 11.59 -11.40
N TYR A 406 13.34 11.83 -10.58
CA TYR A 406 14.40 12.80 -10.86
C TYR A 406 15.17 12.45 -12.13
N ASP A 407 15.61 11.19 -12.29
CA ASP A 407 16.36 10.73 -13.44
C ASP A 407 15.51 10.80 -14.73
N ALA A 408 14.21 10.54 -14.65
CA ALA A 408 13.29 10.67 -15.78
C ALA A 408 13.22 12.12 -16.27
N VAL A 409 13.09 13.12 -15.38
CA VAL A 409 13.14 14.54 -15.74
C VAL A 409 14.49 14.87 -16.35
N GLN A 410 15.60 14.38 -15.79
CA GLN A 410 16.95 14.63 -16.29
C GLN A 410 17.15 14.08 -17.70
N ILE A 411 16.67 12.86 -18.00
CA ILE A 411 16.77 12.25 -19.35
C ILE A 411 15.95 13.03 -20.37
N HIS A 412 14.79 13.56 -19.99
CA HIS A 412 13.97 14.41 -20.86
C HIS A 412 14.58 15.81 -21.07
N GLY A 413 15.48 16.24 -20.19
CA GLY A 413 16.07 17.59 -20.24
C GLY A 413 14.99 18.67 -20.09
N GLY A 414 15.04 19.73 -20.93
CA GLY A 414 14.07 20.81 -20.89
C GLY A 414 12.62 20.36 -21.06
N SER A 415 12.38 19.33 -21.87
CA SER A 415 11.04 18.74 -22.06
C SER A 415 10.48 18.13 -20.76
N GLY A 416 11.33 17.51 -19.93
CA GLY A 416 10.90 16.91 -18.66
C GLY A 416 10.49 17.92 -17.58
N PHE A 417 10.88 19.19 -17.76
CA PHE A 417 10.49 20.29 -16.88
C PHE A 417 9.16 20.95 -17.30
N MET A 418 8.67 20.64 -18.50
CA MET A 418 7.43 21.16 -19.06
C MET A 418 6.27 20.18 -18.79
N LYS A 419 5.05 20.71 -18.66
CA LYS A 419 3.83 19.93 -18.43
C LYS A 419 3.32 19.15 -19.64
N ASP A 420 4.03 19.24 -20.78
CA ASP A 420 3.72 18.46 -21.98
C ASP A 420 4.10 16.97 -21.86
N TYR A 421 4.86 16.63 -20.80
CA TYR A 421 5.31 15.28 -20.49
C TYR A 421 4.97 14.93 -19.03
N PRO A 422 4.65 13.67 -18.72
CA PRO A 422 4.22 13.27 -17.37
C PRO A 422 5.34 13.31 -16.31
N CYS A 423 6.60 13.48 -16.71
CA CYS A 423 7.76 13.39 -15.81
C CYS A 423 7.73 14.42 -14.69
N GLU A 424 7.28 15.66 -14.95
CA GLU A 424 7.18 16.69 -13.92
C GLU A 424 6.13 16.33 -12.86
N ARG A 425 4.99 15.75 -13.27
CA ARG A 425 3.96 15.24 -12.36
C ARG A 425 4.48 14.07 -11.55
N LEU A 426 5.10 13.08 -12.18
CA LEU A 426 5.70 11.92 -11.50
C LEU A 426 6.74 12.36 -10.46
N TYR A 427 7.55 13.39 -10.76
CA TYR A 427 8.53 13.93 -9.79
C TYR A 427 7.85 14.60 -8.59
N ARG A 428 6.78 15.37 -8.80
CA ARG A 428 6.00 15.97 -7.72
C ARG A 428 5.29 14.90 -6.86
N ASP A 429 4.72 13.90 -7.50
CA ASP A 429 3.99 12.82 -6.84
C ASP A 429 4.93 11.93 -5.99
N ALA A 430 6.13 11.64 -6.48
CA ALA A 430 7.11 10.83 -5.76
C ALA A 430 7.50 11.41 -4.41
N ARG A 431 7.48 12.75 -4.27
CA ARG A 431 8.08 13.40 -3.10
C ARG A 431 7.41 13.06 -1.78
N ILE A 432 6.11 12.78 -1.76
CA ILE A 432 5.38 12.44 -0.54
C ILE A 432 5.70 11.03 -0.04
N MET A 433 6.09 10.12 -0.91
CA MET A 433 6.21 8.69 -0.61
C MET A 433 7.22 8.37 0.49
N ASN A 434 8.25 9.19 0.69
CA ASN A 434 9.21 9.02 1.78
C ASN A 434 8.90 9.87 3.03
N ILE A 435 7.70 10.49 3.09
CA ILE A 435 7.24 11.32 4.21
C ILE A 435 6.09 10.64 4.96
N TYR A 436 4.95 10.37 4.28
CA TYR A 436 3.75 9.83 4.92
C TYR A 436 3.88 8.35 5.27
N GLU A 437 2.95 7.81 6.06
CA GLU A 437 2.99 6.44 6.60
C GLU A 437 4.31 6.10 7.33
N GLY A 438 4.87 7.12 7.99
CA GLY A 438 6.17 7.08 8.65
C GLY A 438 7.32 7.48 7.72
N THR A 439 8.07 8.52 8.11
CA THR A 439 9.21 9.03 7.32
C THR A 439 10.29 7.97 7.13
N SER A 440 11.19 8.19 6.15
CA SER A 440 12.37 7.32 5.93
C SER A 440 13.15 7.05 7.22
N GLN A 441 13.32 8.08 8.08
CA GLN A 441 14.01 7.94 9.37
C GLN A 441 13.27 7.00 10.33
N LEU A 442 11.93 7.06 10.37
CA LEU A 442 11.12 6.14 11.18
C LEU A 442 11.19 4.70 10.67
N GLN A 443 11.32 4.49 9.35
CA GLN A 443 11.52 3.15 8.78
C GLN A 443 12.89 2.59 9.22
N VAL A 444 13.93 3.40 9.23
CA VAL A 444 15.26 2.99 9.76
C VAL A 444 15.13 2.56 11.22
N VAL A 445 14.49 3.39 12.06
CA VAL A 445 14.28 3.06 13.48
C VAL A 445 13.49 1.76 13.66
N ALA A 446 12.43 1.55 12.84
CA ALA A 446 11.64 0.33 12.89
C ALA A 446 12.45 -0.92 12.48
N ALA A 447 13.35 -0.80 11.49
CA ALA A 447 14.15 -1.92 10.99
C ALA A 447 15.33 -2.30 11.93
N ILE A 448 15.80 -1.38 12.77
CA ILE A 448 17.05 -1.59 13.54
C ILE A 448 16.97 -2.80 14.48
N ASN A 449 15.81 -3.10 15.02
CA ASN A 449 15.59 -4.27 15.87
C ASN A 449 15.78 -5.59 15.11
N ALA A 450 15.36 -5.66 13.83
CA ALA A 450 15.58 -6.82 12.98
C ALA A 450 17.06 -6.98 12.60
N VAL A 451 17.77 -5.87 12.38
CA VAL A 451 19.23 -5.87 12.14
C VAL A 451 19.96 -6.43 13.36
N THR A 452 19.69 -5.88 14.54
CA THR A 452 20.39 -6.25 15.79
C THR A 452 20.09 -7.70 16.22
N LYS A 453 18.92 -8.22 15.89
CA LYS A 453 18.54 -9.63 16.14
C LYS A 453 19.02 -10.61 15.07
N GLY A 454 19.68 -10.14 14.02
CA GLY A 454 20.20 -10.99 12.94
C GLY A 454 19.15 -11.56 12.00
N THR A 455 17.93 -11.03 11.97
CA THR A 455 16.81 -11.52 11.13
C THR A 455 17.21 -11.56 9.64
N PHE A 456 17.83 -10.49 9.16
CA PHE A 456 18.26 -10.40 7.76
C PHE A 456 19.40 -11.38 7.45
N LEU A 457 20.31 -11.62 8.39
CA LEU A 457 21.42 -12.55 8.20
C LEU A 457 20.93 -13.99 8.02
N GLU A 458 19.94 -14.41 8.80
CA GLU A 458 19.33 -15.73 8.64
C GLU A 458 18.68 -15.88 7.25
N GLN A 459 17.95 -14.84 6.80
CA GLN A 459 17.30 -14.86 5.49
C GLN A 459 18.32 -14.81 4.33
N ILE A 460 19.40 -14.05 4.44
CA ILE A 460 20.50 -14.02 3.49
C ILE A 460 21.10 -15.42 3.33
N LYS A 461 21.36 -16.13 4.44
CA LYS A 461 21.87 -17.51 4.39
C LYS A 461 20.92 -18.47 3.68
N THR A 462 19.60 -18.26 3.83
CA THR A 462 18.59 -19.05 3.09
C THR A 462 18.68 -18.78 1.59
N TYR A 463 18.82 -17.52 1.18
CA TYR A 463 19.02 -17.18 -0.23
C TYR A 463 20.37 -17.72 -0.78
N GLU A 464 21.42 -17.70 0.04
CA GLU A 464 22.71 -18.28 -0.34
C GLU A 464 22.67 -19.78 -0.57
N ALA A 465 21.86 -20.49 0.19
CA ALA A 465 21.69 -21.93 0.05
C ALA A 465 20.87 -22.33 -1.19
N ALA A 466 20.17 -21.40 -1.84
CA ALA A 466 19.39 -21.66 -3.03
C ALA A 466 20.29 -21.86 -4.27
N ASP A 467 19.87 -22.73 -5.18
CA ASP A 467 20.55 -22.92 -6.47
C ASP A 467 20.30 -21.72 -7.39
N TYR A 468 21.37 -21.08 -7.80
CA TYR A 468 21.36 -19.97 -8.75
C TYR A 468 22.20 -20.32 -9.98
N ALA A 469 21.93 -19.62 -11.09
CA ALA A 469 22.80 -19.70 -12.25
C ALA A 469 24.25 -19.32 -11.88
N PRO A 470 25.27 -19.97 -12.46
CA PRO A 470 26.68 -19.77 -12.10
C PRO A 470 27.14 -18.30 -12.12
N GLU A 471 26.59 -17.50 -13.04
CA GLU A 471 26.87 -16.06 -13.15
C GLU A 471 26.41 -15.26 -11.92
N MET A 472 25.33 -15.72 -11.26
CA MET A 472 24.80 -15.10 -10.04
C MET A 472 25.58 -15.49 -8.79
N CYS A 473 26.26 -16.62 -8.79
CA CYS A 473 27.02 -17.09 -7.62
C CYS A 473 28.18 -16.15 -7.24
N ALA A 474 28.86 -15.56 -8.22
CA ALA A 474 29.94 -14.60 -7.98
C ALA A 474 29.44 -13.26 -7.39
N VAL A 475 28.29 -12.79 -7.83
CA VAL A 475 27.62 -11.58 -7.28
C VAL A 475 27.14 -11.83 -5.86
N LYS A 476 26.55 -12.99 -5.62
CA LYS A 476 26.05 -13.46 -4.33
C LYS A 476 27.15 -13.45 -3.26
N SER A 477 28.30 -14.05 -3.53
CA SER A 477 29.44 -14.08 -2.59
C SER A 477 29.88 -12.67 -2.18
N LYS A 478 30.02 -11.75 -3.14
CA LYS A 478 30.39 -10.36 -2.87
C LYS A 478 29.36 -9.63 -2.01
N LEU A 479 28.07 -9.85 -2.23
CA LEU A 479 26.99 -9.21 -1.44
C LEU A 479 26.99 -9.73 0.00
N THR A 480 27.24 -11.01 0.20
CA THR A 480 27.35 -11.62 1.54
C THR A 480 28.53 -11.08 2.32
N ASP A 481 29.69 -10.99 1.69
CA ASP A 481 30.89 -10.43 2.32
C ASP A 481 30.66 -8.98 2.75
N LEU A 482 30.06 -8.15 1.91
CA LEU A 482 29.72 -6.77 2.23
C LEU A 482 28.68 -6.67 3.38
N SER A 483 27.66 -7.51 3.38
CA SER A 483 26.64 -7.55 4.43
C SER A 483 27.26 -7.94 5.78
N LEU A 484 28.11 -8.95 5.81
CA LEU A 484 28.78 -9.40 7.04
C LEU A 484 29.71 -8.34 7.62
N ILE A 485 30.44 -7.58 6.79
CA ILE A 485 31.32 -6.49 7.23
C ILE A 485 30.49 -5.37 7.88
N HIS A 486 29.39 -4.98 7.27
CA HIS A 486 28.55 -3.89 7.81
C HIS A 486 27.75 -4.28 9.05
N ILE A 487 27.40 -5.55 9.23
CA ILE A 487 26.68 -6.05 10.41
C ILE A 487 27.61 -6.33 11.58
N SER A 488 28.81 -6.84 11.32
CA SER A 488 29.79 -7.20 12.35
C SER A 488 30.64 -6.04 12.86
N GLU A 489 30.78 -4.96 12.07
CA GLU A 489 31.57 -3.77 12.44
C GLU A 489 30.81 -2.46 12.18
N PRO A 490 29.70 -2.19 12.89
CA PRO A 490 28.87 -1.00 12.62
C PRO A 490 29.53 0.34 12.99
N THR A 491 30.73 0.32 13.56
CA THR A 491 31.41 1.52 14.10
C THR A 491 32.61 1.99 13.30
N ARG A 492 32.98 1.35 12.17
CA ARG A 492 34.02 1.90 11.32
C ARG A 492 33.47 2.99 10.42
N PRO A 493 33.93 4.27 10.58
CA PRO A 493 33.58 5.30 9.61
C PRO A 493 34.12 4.91 8.24
N ILE A 494 33.30 5.04 7.23
CA ILE A 494 33.72 4.92 5.83
C ILE A 494 34.64 6.13 5.57
N SER A 495 35.93 5.92 5.52
CA SER A 495 36.92 6.90 5.09
C SER A 495 36.94 7.04 3.57
#